data_5c7f12a5218514c6adfcfdef08275e7e
#
_entry.id   5c7f12a5218514c6adfcfdef08275e7e
#
_cell.length_a   1.000
_cell.length_b   1.000
_cell.length_c   1.000
_cell.angle_alpha   90.00
_cell.angle_beta   90.00
_cell.angle_gamma   90.00
#
_symmetry.space_group_name_H-M   'P 1'
#
loop_
_entity.id
_entity.type
_entity.pdbx_description
1 polymer ?
#
loop_
_entity_poly.entity_id
_entity_poly.type
_entity_poly.pdbx_seq_one_letter_code
_entity_poly.pdbx_strand_id
1 'polypeptide(L)'
;MWTKKSWEVPEIQDKEYKPTVFDSDQAKELEKKNLQYKGVTGDDGSGIIKLKINLFDKSDSIYFDTFSIEEEVGFQDVYLHGSPSAVQVIRNNKPVNLSVDEFVEVLKKSGYTGGNIRLASCSTGAGDNSFAQQLSQKLKITVKAPDDDVYFLPDEGVLFVGSPYGNTGKWRIFKNGVEIDD
;
A
#
# COMPACT_ATOMS: atom_id res chain seq x y z
N MET A 1 22.27 -11.79 -27.71
CA MET A 1 21.46 -10.73 -28.35
C MET A 1 20.09 -10.75 -27.69
N TRP A 2 19.85 -9.89 -26.71
CA TRP A 2 18.57 -9.83 -25.98
C TRP A 2 17.65 -8.87 -26.70
N THR A 3 16.58 -9.37 -27.27
CA THR A 3 15.52 -8.56 -27.89
C THR A 3 14.71 -7.88 -26.78
N LYS A 4 14.73 -6.54 -26.72
CA LYS A 4 13.78 -5.75 -25.94
C LYS A 4 12.36 -6.13 -26.38
N LYS A 5 11.60 -6.80 -25.53
CA LYS A 5 10.15 -6.81 -25.64
C LYS A 5 9.69 -5.38 -25.27
N SER A 6 9.20 -4.66 -26.27
CA SER A 6 8.44 -3.45 -26.05
C SER A 6 7.18 -3.84 -25.31
N TRP A 7 7.03 -3.40 -24.05
CA TRP A 7 5.75 -3.43 -23.35
C TRP A 7 4.87 -2.40 -24.06
N GLU A 8 3.97 -2.86 -24.91
CA GLU A 8 2.87 -2.04 -25.37
C GLU A 8 2.01 -1.75 -24.14
N VAL A 9 2.01 -0.50 -23.70
CA VAL A 9 1.07 0.00 -22.70
C VAL A 9 -0.31 -0.23 -23.28
N PRO A 10 -1.22 -0.97 -22.62
CA PRO A 10 -2.58 -1.08 -23.12
C PRO A 10 -3.14 0.33 -23.26
N GLU A 11 -3.70 0.67 -24.42
CA GLU A 11 -4.47 1.89 -24.60
C GLU A 11 -5.62 1.85 -23.59
N ILE A 12 -5.43 2.51 -22.45
CA ILE A 12 -6.51 2.68 -21.47
C ILE A 12 -7.47 3.66 -22.14
N GLN A 13 -8.49 3.12 -22.80
CA GLN A 13 -9.61 3.92 -23.23
C GLN A 13 -10.13 4.69 -22.01
N ASP A 14 -10.46 5.96 -22.19
CA ASP A 14 -11.13 6.86 -21.24
C ASP A 14 -12.35 6.18 -20.57
N LYS A 15 -12.11 5.23 -19.71
CA LYS A 15 -13.10 4.73 -18.79
C LYS A 15 -13.01 5.62 -17.56
N GLU A 16 -13.95 6.54 -17.47
CA GLU A 16 -14.26 7.27 -16.26
C GLU A 16 -14.16 6.28 -15.07
N TYR A 17 -13.19 6.50 -14.16
CA TYR A 17 -13.04 5.66 -12.96
C TYR A 17 -14.38 5.66 -12.24
N LYS A 18 -15.07 4.55 -12.29
CA LYS A 18 -16.27 4.31 -11.48
C LYS A 18 -15.82 3.46 -10.32
N PRO A 19 -15.81 4.01 -9.09
CA PRO A 19 -15.50 3.21 -7.91
C PRO A 19 -16.41 2.00 -7.89
N THR A 20 -15.85 0.82 -7.61
CA THR A 20 -16.61 -0.41 -7.50
C THR A 20 -17.56 -0.27 -6.32
N VAL A 21 -18.84 -0.10 -6.60
CA VAL A 21 -19.87 -0.04 -5.56
C VAL A 21 -20.18 -1.47 -5.17
N PHE A 22 -19.57 -1.94 -4.08
CA PHE A 22 -19.95 -3.20 -3.47
C PHE A 22 -21.29 -3.04 -2.77
N ASP A 23 -22.20 -3.99 -2.95
CA ASP A 23 -23.36 -4.04 -2.09
C ASP A 23 -22.97 -4.38 -0.64
N SER A 24 -23.88 -4.15 0.30
CA SER A 24 -23.59 -4.31 1.73
C SER A 24 -23.16 -5.73 2.12
N ASP A 25 -23.56 -6.73 1.37
CA ASP A 25 -23.26 -8.13 1.67
C ASP A 25 -21.90 -8.54 1.08
N GLN A 26 -21.56 -8.05 -0.10
CA GLN A 26 -20.22 -8.18 -0.66
C GLN A 26 -19.16 -7.49 0.22
N ALA A 27 -19.47 -6.29 0.71
CA ALA A 27 -18.60 -5.56 1.64
C ALA A 27 -18.36 -6.35 2.93
N LYS A 28 -19.41 -6.93 3.53
CA LYS A 28 -19.31 -7.77 4.74
C LYS A 28 -18.51 -9.05 4.50
N GLU A 29 -18.68 -9.67 3.33
CA GLU A 29 -17.95 -10.89 2.97
C GLU A 29 -16.45 -10.61 2.82
N LEU A 30 -16.09 -9.50 2.17
CA LEU A 30 -14.70 -9.05 2.03
C LEU A 30 -14.08 -8.69 3.39
N GLU A 31 -14.82 -7.97 4.24
CA GLU A 31 -14.37 -7.69 5.61
C GLU A 31 -14.14 -8.97 6.42
N LYS A 32 -15.06 -9.94 6.31
CA LYS A 32 -14.94 -11.23 6.99
C LYS A 32 -13.73 -12.02 6.52
N LYS A 33 -13.45 -12.03 5.21
CA LYS A 33 -12.22 -12.63 4.67
C LYS A 33 -10.98 -11.95 5.22
N ASN A 34 -10.96 -10.61 5.25
CA ASN A 34 -9.84 -9.85 5.80
C ASN A 34 -9.63 -10.11 7.30
N LEU A 35 -10.71 -10.27 8.07
CA LEU A 35 -10.65 -10.63 9.49
C LEU A 35 -10.17 -12.07 9.73
N GLN A 36 -10.48 -13.01 8.83
CA GLN A 36 -9.94 -14.38 8.90
C GLN A 36 -8.41 -14.41 8.67
N TYR A 37 -7.87 -13.52 7.84
CA TYR A 37 -6.41 -13.36 7.67
C TYR A 37 -5.73 -12.74 8.90
N LYS A 38 -6.44 -11.99 9.74
CA LYS A 38 -5.90 -11.45 11.01
C LYS A 38 -5.61 -12.51 12.09
N GLY A 39 -6.11 -13.72 11.92
CA GLY A 39 -6.04 -14.80 12.93
C GLY A 39 -4.98 -15.86 12.67
N VAL A 40 -4.27 -15.82 11.56
CA VAL A 40 -3.27 -16.82 11.20
C VAL A 40 -1.87 -16.28 11.50
N THR A 41 -1.49 -16.28 12.76
CA THR A 41 -0.08 -16.38 13.13
C THR A 41 0.34 -17.81 12.85
N GLY A 42 0.72 -18.08 11.59
CA GLY A 42 1.29 -19.37 11.25
C GLY A 42 2.68 -19.49 11.87
N ASP A 43 2.77 -20.21 12.97
CA ASP A 43 4.04 -20.64 13.56
C ASP A 43 4.56 -21.87 12.80
N ASP A 44 4.55 -21.80 11.47
CA ASP A 44 5.08 -22.85 10.59
C ASP A 44 6.53 -22.60 10.16
N GLY A 45 7.16 -21.55 10.71
CA GLY A 45 8.51 -21.17 10.34
C GLY A 45 8.66 -20.58 8.93
N SER A 46 7.59 -20.42 8.19
CA SER A 46 7.61 -19.87 6.81
C SER A 46 7.76 -18.36 6.78
N GLY A 47 7.58 -17.67 7.89
CA GLY A 47 7.77 -16.22 8.02
C GLY A 47 6.79 -15.38 7.19
N ILE A 48 5.77 -15.97 6.60
CA ILE A 48 4.81 -15.28 5.73
C ILE A 48 3.67 -14.72 6.59
N ILE A 49 3.83 -13.51 7.10
CA ILE A 49 2.74 -12.76 7.70
C ILE A 49 1.93 -12.13 6.56
N LYS A 50 0.84 -12.78 6.18
CA LYS A 50 -0.10 -12.29 5.16
C LYS A 50 -1.12 -11.35 5.79
N LEU A 51 -0.71 -10.19 6.26
CA LEU A 51 -1.63 -9.22 6.83
C LEU A 51 -1.66 -7.95 5.98
N LYS A 52 -2.82 -7.66 5.42
CA LYS A 52 -3.15 -6.34 4.90
C LYS A 52 -3.60 -5.46 6.05
N ILE A 53 -2.97 -4.31 6.23
CA ILE A 53 -3.41 -3.27 7.16
C ILE A 53 -4.05 -2.17 6.34
N ASN A 54 -5.38 -2.09 6.38
CA ASN A 54 -6.13 -1.05 5.70
C ASN A 54 -6.48 0.07 6.70
N LEU A 55 -5.91 1.24 6.49
CA LEU A 55 -6.09 2.44 7.31
C LEU A 55 -6.91 3.54 6.62
N PHE A 56 -7.45 3.26 5.42
CA PHE A 56 -8.46 4.12 4.84
C PHE A 56 -9.72 4.14 5.70
N ASP A 57 -10.44 5.23 5.68
CA ASP A 57 -11.78 5.26 6.24
C ASP A 57 -12.74 4.41 5.39
N LYS A 58 -13.70 3.74 6.03
CA LYS A 58 -14.66 2.90 5.32
C LYS A 58 -15.57 3.66 4.34
N SER A 59 -15.67 4.97 4.49
CA SER A 59 -16.38 5.86 3.57
C SER A 59 -15.54 6.25 2.34
N ASP A 60 -14.23 5.95 2.36
CA ASP A 60 -13.37 6.19 1.24
C ASP A 60 -13.68 5.21 0.09
N SER A 61 -13.80 5.73 -1.12
CA SER A 61 -14.17 4.92 -2.30
C SER A 61 -13.20 3.77 -2.58
N ILE A 62 -11.91 3.95 -2.22
CA ILE A 62 -10.87 2.94 -2.45
C ILE A 62 -10.73 1.93 -1.31
N TYR A 63 -11.47 2.10 -0.20
CA TYR A 63 -11.36 1.20 0.96
C TYR A 63 -11.55 -0.28 0.56
N PHE A 64 -12.58 -0.58 -0.24
CA PHE A 64 -12.88 -1.93 -0.66
C PHE A 64 -11.97 -2.44 -1.78
N ASP A 65 -11.43 -1.56 -2.61
CA ASP A 65 -10.53 -1.92 -3.70
C ASP A 65 -9.24 -2.59 -3.18
N THR A 66 -8.80 -2.20 -1.96
CA THR A 66 -7.61 -2.78 -1.32
C THR A 66 -7.72 -4.29 -1.09
N PHE A 67 -8.93 -4.84 -0.95
CA PHE A 67 -9.13 -6.26 -0.68
C PHE A 67 -8.81 -7.14 -1.89
N SER A 68 -8.97 -6.59 -3.10
CA SER A 68 -8.71 -7.30 -4.36
C SER A 68 -7.24 -7.26 -4.77
N ILE A 69 -6.42 -6.38 -4.18
CA ILE A 69 -5.00 -6.24 -4.54
C ILE A 69 -4.22 -7.49 -4.12
N GLU A 70 -3.44 -8.02 -5.03
CA GLU A 70 -2.56 -9.17 -4.77
C GLU A 70 -1.44 -8.81 -3.78
N GLU A 71 -1.19 -9.73 -2.87
CA GLU A 71 -0.12 -9.58 -1.88
C GLU A 71 1.24 -9.74 -2.54
N GLU A 72 2.21 -8.93 -2.12
CA GLU A 72 3.60 -9.10 -2.53
C GLU A 72 4.36 -9.97 -1.53
N VAL A 73 4.95 -11.06 -2.02
CA VAL A 73 5.69 -12.00 -1.17
C VAL A 73 6.83 -11.29 -0.43
N GLY A 74 6.89 -11.49 0.88
CA GLY A 74 7.93 -10.90 1.73
C GLY A 74 7.60 -9.51 2.27
N PHE A 75 6.43 -8.96 1.93
CA PHE A 75 5.95 -7.67 2.42
C PHE A 75 4.58 -7.79 3.07
N GLN A 76 4.34 -6.93 4.04
CA GLN A 76 3.01 -6.65 4.57
C GLN A 76 2.49 -5.37 3.92
N ASP A 77 1.29 -5.44 3.33
CA ASP A 77 0.67 -4.30 2.70
C ASP A 77 0.03 -3.36 3.72
N VAL A 78 0.32 -2.08 3.59
CA VAL A 78 -0.29 -1.02 4.39
C VAL A 78 -0.88 0.04 3.47
N TYR A 79 -2.18 0.24 3.56
CA TYR A 79 -2.98 1.11 2.67
C TYR A 79 -3.48 2.33 3.43
N LEU A 80 -3.16 3.52 2.96
CA LEU A 80 -3.66 4.80 3.46
C LEU A 80 -3.30 5.94 2.50
N HIS A 81 -3.84 7.14 2.74
CA HIS A 81 -3.39 8.33 2.05
C HIS A 81 -2.00 8.78 2.50
N GLY A 82 -1.25 9.42 1.61
CA GLY A 82 0.09 9.89 1.93
C GLY A 82 0.61 11.01 1.06
N SER A 83 1.77 11.47 1.43
CA SER A 83 2.58 12.49 0.79
C SER A 83 4.07 12.18 1.04
N PRO A 84 5.01 12.90 0.44
CA PRO A 84 6.44 12.66 0.67
C PRO A 84 6.88 12.76 2.13
N SER A 85 6.15 13.52 2.96
CA SER A 85 6.55 13.82 4.35
C SER A 85 5.61 13.29 5.44
N ALA A 86 4.42 12.81 5.08
CA ALA A 86 3.42 12.38 6.04
C ALA A 86 2.47 11.35 5.44
N VAL A 87 1.85 10.55 6.30
CA VAL A 87 0.68 9.75 5.96
C VAL A 87 -0.56 10.30 6.66
N GLN A 88 -1.74 9.99 6.12
CA GLN A 88 -2.98 10.56 6.62
C GLN A 88 -3.97 9.46 7.04
N VAL A 89 -4.59 9.67 8.19
CA VAL A 89 -5.69 8.85 8.69
C VAL A 89 -6.88 9.73 9.06
N ILE A 90 -8.07 9.14 9.15
CA ILE A 90 -9.25 9.85 9.62
C ILE A 90 -9.41 9.63 11.13
N ARG A 91 -9.50 10.72 11.89
CA ARG A 91 -9.82 10.71 13.33
C ARG A 91 -10.95 11.69 13.62
N ASN A 92 -12.00 11.23 14.26
CA ASN A 92 -13.19 12.06 14.55
C ASN A 92 -13.75 12.76 13.29
N ASN A 93 -13.85 12.02 12.19
CA ASN A 93 -14.29 12.47 10.86
C ASN A 93 -13.45 13.62 10.27
N LYS A 94 -12.19 13.73 10.67
CA LYS A 94 -11.24 14.72 10.13
C LYS A 94 -9.95 14.06 9.68
N PRO A 95 -9.38 14.50 8.57
CA PRO A 95 -8.06 14.04 8.14
C PRO A 95 -6.98 14.55 9.12
N VAL A 96 -6.09 13.64 9.52
CA VAL A 96 -4.96 13.93 10.41
C VAL A 96 -3.70 13.38 9.76
N ASN A 97 -2.74 14.26 9.52
CA ASN A 97 -1.42 13.88 9.06
C ASN A 97 -0.60 13.36 10.23
N LEU A 98 0.08 12.24 10.01
CA LEU A 98 0.93 11.58 10.98
C LEU A 98 2.40 11.71 10.57
N SER A 99 3.24 12.05 11.53
CA SER A 99 4.68 11.84 11.45
C SER A 99 5.02 10.34 11.48
N VAL A 100 6.27 9.99 11.17
CA VAL A 100 6.74 8.59 11.23
C VAL A 100 6.54 8.00 12.63
N ASP A 101 6.83 8.76 13.70
CA ASP A 101 6.68 8.26 15.07
C ASP A 101 5.23 7.97 15.43
N GLU A 102 4.31 8.87 15.08
CA GLU A 102 2.88 8.67 15.30
C GLU A 102 2.33 7.51 14.47
N PHE A 103 2.83 7.35 13.24
CA PHE A 103 2.42 6.26 12.36
C PHE A 103 2.88 4.90 12.89
N VAL A 104 4.08 4.80 13.44
CA VAL A 104 4.57 3.55 14.08
C VAL A 104 3.65 3.12 15.21
N GLU A 105 3.13 4.05 16.01
CA GLU A 105 2.16 3.73 17.07
C GLU A 105 0.80 3.27 16.49
N VAL A 106 0.36 3.86 15.38
CA VAL A 106 -0.85 3.40 14.67
C VAL A 106 -0.65 2.01 14.10
N LEU A 107 0.48 1.73 13.46
CA LEU A 107 0.82 0.41 12.92
C LEU A 107 0.74 -0.68 13.99
N LYS A 108 1.39 -0.46 15.14
CA LYS A 108 1.37 -1.41 16.27
C LYS A 108 -0.06 -1.69 16.73
N LYS A 109 -0.88 -0.65 16.88
CA LYS A 109 -2.29 -0.79 17.30
C LYS A 109 -3.15 -1.49 16.24
N SER A 110 -2.74 -1.43 14.98
CA SER A 110 -3.43 -2.06 13.85
C SER A 110 -3.01 -3.51 13.60
N GLY A 111 -2.15 -4.07 14.46
CA GLY A 111 -1.74 -5.47 14.40
C GLY A 111 -0.44 -5.72 13.63
N TYR A 112 0.35 -4.69 13.35
CA TYR A 112 1.70 -4.88 12.82
C TYR A 112 2.61 -5.52 13.88
N THR A 113 3.19 -6.66 13.54
CA THR A 113 4.04 -7.44 14.45
C THR A 113 5.51 -7.48 14.04
N GLY A 114 5.85 -6.78 12.95
CA GLY A 114 7.18 -6.75 12.37
C GLY A 114 7.21 -7.24 10.92
N GLY A 115 8.39 -7.17 10.29
CA GLY A 115 8.60 -7.56 8.91
C GLY A 115 8.63 -6.38 7.94
N ASN A 116 8.87 -6.66 6.66
CA ASN A 116 8.95 -5.63 5.63
C ASN A 116 7.57 -5.08 5.28
N ILE A 117 7.49 -3.84 4.86
CA ILE A 117 6.25 -3.13 4.54
C ILE A 117 6.26 -2.72 3.07
N ARG A 118 5.17 -3.06 2.32
CA ARG A 118 4.80 -2.36 1.09
C ARG A 118 3.78 -1.28 1.47
N LEU A 119 4.23 -0.04 1.45
CA LEU A 119 3.42 1.13 1.81
C LEU A 119 2.70 1.64 0.57
N ALA A 120 1.47 1.19 0.37
CA ALA A 120 0.61 1.61 -0.74
C ALA A 120 -0.07 2.95 -0.41
N SER A 121 0.69 4.02 -0.50
CA SER A 121 0.33 5.37 -0.07
C SER A 121 1.03 6.38 -0.96
N CYS A 122 0.27 7.28 -1.59
CA CYS A 122 0.76 8.21 -2.63
C CYS A 122 2.02 8.95 -2.19
N SER A 123 3.02 8.95 -3.09
CA SER A 123 4.26 9.75 -2.99
C SER A 123 5.10 9.54 -1.73
N THR A 124 4.80 8.53 -0.90
CA THR A 124 5.53 8.32 0.37
C THR A 124 6.98 7.90 0.19
N GLY A 125 7.37 7.46 -1.01
CA GLY A 125 8.76 7.20 -1.41
C GLY A 125 9.42 8.37 -2.15
N ALA A 126 8.70 9.48 -2.41
CA ALA A 126 9.20 10.58 -3.23
C ALA A 126 10.22 11.47 -2.52
N GLY A 127 11.22 11.92 -3.30
CA GLY A 127 12.26 12.84 -2.84
C GLY A 127 13.29 12.24 -1.89
N ASP A 128 14.16 13.11 -1.40
CA ASP A 128 15.16 12.77 -0.41
C ASP A 128 14.57 12.82 0.99
N ASN A 129 15.00 11.92 1.87
CA ASN A 129 14.49 11.79 3.23
C ASN A 129 12.95 11.62 3.28
N SER A 130 12.41 10.85 2.32
CA SER A 130 10.99 10.56 2.20
C SER A 130 10.42 9.88 3.45
N PHE A 131 9.09 9.90 3.58
CA PHE A 131 8.41 9.22 4.69
C PHE A 131 8.80 7.74 4.79
N ALA A 132 8.83 7.02 3.65
CA ALA A 132 9.20 5.62 3.60
C ALA A 132 10.66 5.37 4.00
N GLN A 133 11.57 6.25 3.59
CA GLN A 133 12.98 6.20 3.99
C GLN A 133 13.12 6.33 5.50
N GLN A 134 12.48 7.34 6.09
CA GLN A 134 12.48 7.55 7.55
C GLN A 134 11.83 6.37 8.29
N LEU A 135 10.73 5.83 7.77
CA LEU A 135 10.05 4.67 8.35
C LEU A 135 10.96 3.44 8.35
N SER A 136 11.66 3.17 7.24
CA SER A 136 12.60 2.05 7.13
C SER A 136 13.76 2.17 8.12
N GLN A 137 14.26 3.38 8.33
CA GLN A 137 15.31 3.68 9.32
C GLN A 137 14.80 3.48 10.75
N LYS A 138 13.60 3.95 11.05
CA LYS A 138 12.99 3.89 12.38
C LYS A 138 12.71 2.46 12.81
N LEU A 139 12.15 1.65 11.92
CA LEU A 139 11.78 0.25 12.20
C LEU A 139 12.90 -0.74 11.93
N LYS A 140 13.97 -0.32 11.25
CA LYS A 140 15.10 -1.18 10.78
C LYS A 140 14.63 -2.34 9.91
N ILE A 141 13.72 -2.04 8.98
CA ILE A 141 13.13 -2.97 8.04
C ILE A 141 13.32 -2.49 6.60
N THR A 142 12.92 -3.33 5.65
CA THR A 142 12.74 -2.91 4.25
C THR A 142 11.33 -2.31 4.08
N VAL A 143 11.26 -1.12 3.47
CA VAL A 143 10.01 -0.45 3.10
C VAL A 143 10.02 -0.22 1.59
N LYS A 144 9.01 -0.74 0.90
CA LYS A 144 8.73 -0.46 -0.51
C LYS A 144 7.62 0.56 -0.60
N ALA A 145 7.83 1.65 -1.31
CA ALA A 145 6.88 2.77 -1.37
C ALA A 145 6.94 3.48 -2.73
N PRO A 146 5.82 4.06 -3.19
CA PRO A 146 5.74 4.74 -4.47
C PRO A 146 6.36 6.14 -4.40
N ASP A 147 6.99 6.58 -5.49
CA ASP A 147 7.49 7.95 -5.64
C ASP A 147 6.49 8.91 -6.30
N ASP A 148 5.31 8.41 -6.65
CA ASP A 148 4.19 9.15 -7.25
C ASP A 148 2.86 8.64 -6.70
N ASP A 149 1.75 9.05 -7.28
CA ASP A 149 0.42 8.59 -6.88
C ASP A 149 0.24 7.09 -7.11
N VAL A 150 -0.58 6.47 -6.25
CA VAL A 150 -0.94 5.05 -6.38
C VAL A 150 -2.38 4.93 -6.84
N TYR A 151 -2.57 4.16 -7.88
CA TYR A 151 -3.88 3.78 -8.40
C TYR A 151 -4.15 2.31 -8.13
N PHE A 152 -5.38 2.04 -7.71
CA PHE A 152 -5.86 0.70 -7.43
C PHE A 152 -6.60 0.18 -8.66
N LEU A 153 -6.20 -0.98 -9.16
CA LEU A 153 -6.85 -1.68 -10.26
C LEU A 153 -7.43 -2.99 -9.70
N PRO A 154 -8.59 -2.93 -9.00
CA PRO A 154 -9.13 -4.07 -8.27
C PRO A 154 -9.50 -5.25 -9.16
N ASP A 155 -9.94 -4.99 -10.39
CA ASP A 155 -10.27 -6.03 -11.37
C ASP A 155 -9.04 -6.83 -11.84
N GLU A 156 -7.86 -6.21 -11.77
CA GLU A 156 -6.58 -6.81 -12.15
C GLU A 156 -5.77 -7.28 -10.93
N GLY A 157 -6.20 -6.92 -9.72
CA GLY A 157 -5.52 -7.24 -8.48
C GLY A 157 -4.21 -6.47 -8.26
N VAL A 158 -3.96 -5.37 -8.97
CA VAL A 158 -2.66 -4.69 -8.98
C VAL A 158 -2.72 -3.25 -8.50
N LEU A 159 -1.55 -2.77 -8.04
CA LEU A 159 -1.26 -1.37 -7.76
C LEU A 159 -0.43 -0.80 -8.90
N PHE A 160 -0.80 0.36 -9.37
CA PHE A 160 -0.09 1.10 -10.39
C PHE A 160 0.48 2.39 -9.80
N VAL A 161 1.74 2.71 -10.09
CA VAL A 161 2.41 3.94 -9.62
C VAL A 161 2.59 4.92 -10.77
N GLY A 162 2.12 6.15 -10.58
CA GLY A 162 2.17 7.21 -11.56
C GLY A 162 0.83 7.53 -12.20
N SER A 163 0.83 8.48 -13.14
CA SER A 163 -0.39 8.87 -13.84
C SER A 163 -0.91 7.73 -14.73
N PRO A 164 -2.22 7.47 -14.75
CA PRO A 164 -2.82 6.53 -15.71
C PRO A 164 -2.62 6.96 -17.17
N TYR A 165 -2.23 8.22 -17.40
CA TYR A 165 -1.94 8.79 -18.72
C TYR A 165 -0.45 8.80 -19.10
N GLY A 166 0.42 8.33 -18.21
CA GLY A 166 1.85 8.25 -18.45
C GLY A 166 2.54 7.63 -17.25
N ASN A 167 3.09 6.45 -17.41
CA ASN A 167 3.77 5.71 -16.37
C ASN A 167 5.05 6.46 -15.93
N THR A 168 4.90 7.45 -15.06
CA THR A 168 5.97 8.36 -14.62
C THR A 168 6.53 7.98 -13.25
N GLY A 169 5.79 7.18 -12.49
CA GLY A 169 6.17 6.76 -11.15
C GLY A 169 6.79 5.37 -11.09
N LYS A 170 7.48 5.10 -10.01
CA LYS A 170 8.08 3.81 -9.70
C LYS A 170 7.97 3.48 -8.21
N TRP A 171 8.08 2.19 -7.90
CA TRP A 171 8.34 1.74 -6.55
C TRP A 171 9.80 2.02 -6.18
N ARG A 172 10.03 2.56 -4.99
CA ARG A 172 11.36 2.72 -4.39
C ARG A 172 11.46 1.82 -3.17
N ILE A 173 12.64 1.27 -2.94
CA ILE A 173 12.88 0.35 -1.83
C ILE A 173 13.93 0.95 -0.91
N PHE A 174 13.61 1.03 0.38
CA PHE A 174 14.50 1.55 1.42
C PHE A 174 14.77 0.46 2.45
N LYS A 175 16.02 0.26 2.80
CA LYS A 175 16.43 -0.65 3.87
C LYS A 175 17.28 0.10 4.87
N ASN A 176 16.83 0.14 6.14
CA ASN A 176 17.51 0.87 7.21
C ASN A 176 17.80 2.35 6.87
N GLY A 177 16.92 3.01 6.14
CA GLY A 177 17.06 4.40 5.72
C GLY A 177 17.92 4.63 4.47
N VAL A 178 18.37 3.57 3.81
CA VAL A 178 19.14 3.65 2.56
C VAL A 178 18.31 3.10 1.42
N GLU A 179 18.24 3.83 0.31
CA GLU A 179 17.62 3.32 -0.93
C GLU A 179 18.47 2.19 -1.51
N ILE A 180 17.80 1.13 -1.91
CA ILE A 180 18.43 -0.02 -2.57
C ILE A 180 17.74 -0.29 -3.91
N ASP A 181 18.47 -0.90 -4.82
CA ASP A 181 17.89 -1.37 -6.10
C ASP A 181 16.98 -2.59 -5.86
N ASP A 182 15.96 -2.74 -6.75
CA ASP A 182 15.00 -3.86 -6.74
C ASP A 182 15.65 -5.14 -7.28
#